data_b7f292e035dca2da071e835575ac7e8a
#
_entry.id   b7f292e035dca2da071e835575ac7e8a
#
_cell.length_a   1.000
_cell.length_b   1.000
_cell.length_c   1.000
_cell.angle_alpha   90.00
_cell.angle_beta   90.00
_cell.angle_gamma   90.00
#
_symmetry.space_group_name_H-M   'P 1'
#
loop_
_entity.id
_entity.type
_entity.pdbx_description
1 polymer ?
#
loop_
_entity_poly.entity_id
_entity_poly.type
_entity_poly.pdbx_seq_one_letter_code
_entity_poly.pdbx_strand_id
1 'polypeptide(L)'
;KEYTTYTYRNEVGSYVRTFTVPKDWKGRRIMLNFDGVDSFFYLWINGRYVGFSKNSRNLAQFDITKYLNKPGEGNRIAVEVYRSSDGSFIETQDMFRMAGIIRSVYLTAKPEVQIRDLAATPDLDANFINGALDIRADIRNLSKKDAKNYRVDYTLYAVELYGDAATRVAGATASAAIEKLESGKSVETKAEMTVINPKKWSAEAPWRYILVAELKDKKGRTVETVSTYTGFRKVEIKDTPARLDEFNLEGRYFYVNGKPVKLKGVNRHETSPERGHAVQREQMEKDIMLMKRANINHVRNAHYPDAPYWYYLCDKYGIYLMDEANVESHLYHYGDASLSHPKEWENAHVARELEMVRANYNHPSILIWSMGNEAGPGDNFKAGYKAIKSYDQSRPVQYERNNSIVDMGANQYPSIGFTDQLATGKTSHKYPFHINEYGHSMGNATGNLVDYWDAIESTNFICGGAIWEWVDHGIYNYDNATGTRYIAYGGDFGDYPNDGTFCMDGVMFADLTPKPQYYEIKKVYQYVSVKAAGDLAKADGKIEVFNKNYFGPANYDMRWTLLEDGKEKASGSLGSCKDIEPRKSALYAVDFDRSSLRPDKEYFLKIQFILPED
;
A
#
# COMPACT_ATOMS: atom_id res chain seq x y z
N LYS A 1 -6.68 13.04 -26.69
CA LYS A 1 -7.25 13.72 -27.89
C LYS A 1 -8.31 12.88 -28.59
N GLU A 2 -8.24 11.56 -28.52
CA GLU A 2 -9.08 10.64 -29.32
C GLU A 2 -10.29 10.09 -28.54
N TYR A 3 -10.35 10.29 -27.22
CA TYR A 3 -11.40 9.73 -26.35
C TYR A 3 -12.79 10.34 -26.53
N THR A 4 -12.90 11.46 -27.20
CA THR A 4 -14.16 12.19 -27.41
C THR A 4 -14.40 12.59 -28.87
N THR A 5 -13.92 11.80 -29.81
CA THR A 5 -14.20 12.00 -31.24
C THR A 5 -15.61 11.47 -31.59
N TYR A 6 -16.10 11.76 -32.79
CA TYR A 6 -17.35 11.20 -33.29
C TYR A 6 -17.37 9.67 -33.31
N THR A 7 -16.18 9.04 -33.40
CA THR A 7 -16.00 7.58 -33.39
C THR A 7 -16.03 7.02 -31.97
N TYR A 8 -15.46 7.75 -31.01
CA TYR A 8 -15.39 7.37 -29.60
C TYR A 8 -16.22 8.34 -28.76
N ARG A 9 -17.52 8.05 -28.65
CA ARG A 9 -18.44 8.86 -27.85
C ARG A 9 -18.19 8.65 -26.35
N ASN A 10 -18.42 9.69 -25.56
CA ASN A 10 -18.42 9.59 -24.11
C ASN A 10 -19.67 8.83 -23.66
N GLU A 11 -19.54 7.53 -23.48
CA GLU A 11 -20.63 6.65 -23.06
C GLU A 11 -21.07 6.98 -21.64
N VAL A 12 -22.38 6.84 -21.39
CA VAL A 12 -23.00 7.14 -20.10
C VAL A 12 -23.72 5.91 -19.57
N GLY A 13 -23.31 5.44 -18.39
CA GLY A 13 -24.02 4.42 -17.64
C GLY A 13 -25.04 5.04 -16.69
N SER A 14 -26.33 4.73 -16.88
CA SER A 14 -27.41 5.20 -16.01
C SER A 14 -27.82 4.11 -15.01
N TYR A 15 -27.60 4.38 -13.74
CA TYR A 15 -27.89 3.46 -12.64
C TYR A 15 -29.08 3.98 -11.82
N VAL A 16 -30.05 3.10 -11.53
CA VAL A 16 -31.21 3.44 -10.69
C VAL A 16 -31.43 2.33 -9.68
N ARG A 17 -31.63 2.71 -8.42
CA ARG A 17 -31.93 1.78 -7.33
C ARG A 17 -32.92 2.40 -6.34
N THR A 18 -33.75 1.58 -5.74
CA THR A 18 -34.56 1.95 -4.59
C THR A 18 -33.89 1.52 -3.28
N PHE A 19 -34.07 2.29 -2.22
CA PHE A 19 -33.56 1.99 -0.90
C PHE A 19 -34.45 2.59 0.19
N THR A 20 -34.32 2.10 1.42
CA THR A 20 -34.99 2.65 2.59
C THR A 20 -33.95 3.02 3.65
N VAL A 21 -34.20 4.12 4.37
CA VAL A 21 -33.41 4.47 5.55
C VAL A 21 -34.07 3.86 6.78
N PRO A 22 -33.32 3.15 7.64
CA PRO A 22 -33.85 2.53 8.86
C PRO A 22 -34.58 3.54 9.77
N LYS A 23 -35.66 3.12 10.42
CA LYS A 23 -36.48 3.99 11.27
C LYS A 23 -35.74 4.52 12.50
N ASP A 24 -34.82 3.76 13.03
CA ASP A 24 -33.95 4.11 14.15
C ASP A 24 -32.88 5.17 13.80
N TRP A 25 -32.68 5.46 12.50
CA TRP A 25 -31.82 6.56 12.02
C TRP A 25 -32.53 7.92 12.01
N LYS A 26 -33.76 7.99 12.53
CA LYS A 26 -34.50 9.25 12.62
C LYS A 26 -33.72 10.31 13.41
N GLY A 27 -33.59 11.50 12.81
CA GLY A 27 -32.85 12.63 13.41
C GLY A 27 -31.34 12.58 13.24
N ARG A 28 -30.83 11.62 12.48
CA ARG A 28 -29.42 11.56 12.08
C ARG A 28 -29.20 12.21 10.71
N ARG A 29 -27.96 12.60 10.48
CA ARG A 29 -27.47 12.99 9.13
C ARG A 29 -27.15 11.72 8.36
N ILE A 30 -27.65 11.63 7.16
CA ILE A 30 -27.45 10.46 6.29
C ILE A 30 -26.44 10.83 5.21
N MET A 31 -25.29 10.17 5.26
CA MET A 31 -24.22 10.33 4.29
C MET A 31 -24.26 9.17 3.31
N LEU A 32 -24.24 9.48 2.02
CA LEU A 32 -24.07 8.50 0.95
C LEU A 32 -22.61 8.52 0.51
N ASN A 33 -22.00 7.36 0.49
CA ASN A 33 -20.58 7.17 0.23
C ASN A 33 -20.39 6.30 -1.02
N PHE A 34 -19.49 6.73 -1.90
CA PHE A 34 -18.97 5.95 -3.03
C PHE A 34 -17.46 5.83 -2.86
N ASP A 35 -16.96 4.62 -2.67
CA ASP A 35 -15.51 4.39 -2.46
C ASP A 35 -14.69 4.50 -3.75
N GLY A 36 -15.34 4.46 -4.91
CA GLY A 36 -14.70 4.68 -6.20
C GLY A 36 -15.69 4.58 -7.36
N VAL A 37 -15.66 5.58 -8.23
CA VAL A 37 -16.47 5.64 -9.47
C VAL A 37 -15.61 6.23 -10.59
N ASP A 38 -15.35 5.44 -11.61
CA ASP A 38 -14.57 5.83 -12.78
C ASP A 38 -15.50 6.27 -13.92
N SER A 39 -15.38 7.48 -14.48
CA SER A 39 -14.42 8.53 -14.10
C SER A 39 -15.09 9.73 -13.46
N PHE A 40 -16.36 10.00 -13.79
CA PHE A 40 -17.15 11.14 -13.37
C PHE A 40 -18.61 10.74 -13.24
N PHE A 41 -19.34 11.28 -12.25
CA PHE A 41 -20.76 11.01 -12.13
C PHE A 41 -21.57 12.18 -11.59
N TYR A 42 -22.86 12.24 -12.00
CA TYR A 42 -23.88 13.04 -11.37
C TYR A 42 -24.77 12.17 -10.47
N LEU A 43 -25.29 12.78 -9.39
CA LEU A 43 -26.11 12.11 -8.38
C LEU A 43 -27.47 12.82 -8.20
N TRP A 44 -28.56 12.04 -8.19
CA TRP A 44 -29.90 12.47 -7.81
C TRP A 44 -30.49 11.55 -6.74
N ILE A 45 -31.22 12.15 -5.80
CA ILE A 45 -32.05 11.45 -4.81
C ILE A 45 -33.51 11.93 -4.96
N ASN A 46 -34.43 10.98 -5.14
CA ASN A 46 -35.86 11.27 -5.34
C ASN A 46 -36.13 12.31 -6.45
N GLY A 47 -35.38 12.22 -7.56
CA GLY A 47 -35.47 13.13 -8.70
C GLY A 47 -34.83 14.51 -8.49
N ARG A 48 -34.24 14.77 -7.34
CA ARG A 48 -33.56 16.04 -7.02
C ARG A 48 -32.08 15.93 -7.16
N TYR A 49 -31.44 16.83 -7.91
CA TYR A 49 -29.99 16.89 -8.06
C TYR A 49 -29.29 17.13 -6.73
N VAL A 50 -28.28 16.32 -6.43
CA VAL A 50 -27.48 16.39 -5.20
C VAL A 50 -26.10 16.99 -5.45
N GLY A 51 -25.40 16.52 -6.49
CA GLY A 51 -24.04 16.94 -6.81
C GLY A 51 -23.36 16.02 -7.81
N PHE A 52 -22.03 16.18 -7.92
CA PHE A 52 -21.17 15.37 -8.79
C PHE A 52 -19.84 15.08 -8.11
N SER A 53 -19.10 14.11 -8.62
CA SER A 53 -17.71 13.88 -8.26
C SER A 53 -16.90 13.45 -9.48
N LYS A 54 -15.60 13.72 -9.44
CA LYS A 54 -14.56 13.25 -10.36
C LYS A 54 -13.30 12.99 -9.54
N ASN A 55 -12.59 12.04 -9.73
CA ASN A 55 -11.49 11.36 -9.05
C ASN A 55 -11.91 9.93 -8.77
N SER A 56 -11.51 9.08 -9.69
CA SER A 56 -12.06 7.72 -9.81
C SER A 56 -11.78 6.83 -8.60
N ARG A 57 -10.73 7.10 -7.85
CA ARG A 57 -10.14 6.17 -6.87
C ARG A 57 -10.26 6.63 -5.42
N ASN A 58 -10.92 7.75 -5.17
CA ASN A 58 -11.10 8.31 -3.83
C ASN A 58 -12.57 8.33 -3.43
N LEU A 59 -12.81 8.40 -2.12
CA LEU A 59 -14.14 8.48 -1.53
C LEU A 59 -14.88 9.76 -1.98
N ALA A 60 -16.05 9.60 -2.59
CA ALA A 60 -17.01 10.67 -2.79
C ALA A 60 -18.15 10.55 -1.78
N GLN A 61 -18.33 11.56 -0.91
CA GLN A 61 -19.30 11.55 0.17
C GLN A 61 -20.29 12.70 0.03
N PHE A 62 -21.60 12.40 0.13
CA PHE A 62 -22.69 13.38 0.01
C PHE A 62 -23.63 13.32 1.21
N ASP A 63 -23.94 14.47 1.82
CA ASP A 63 -25.02 14.59 2.79
C ASP A 63 -26.38 14.64 2.05
N ILE A 64 -27.07 13.52 2.06
CA ILE A 64 -28.35 13.36 1.36
C ILE A 64 -29.59 13.60 2.25
N THR A 65 -29.40 13.97 3.53
CA THR A 65 -30.48 14.08 4.54
C THR A 65 -31.70 14.88 4.07
N LYS A 66 -31.48 16.04 3.44
CA LYS A 66 -32.56 16.94 2.98
C LYS A 66 -33.32 16.45 1.73
N TYR A 67 -32.83 15.41 1.08
CA TYR A 67 -33.40 14.85 -0.14
C TYR A 67 -34.24 13.60 0.13
N LEU A 68 -34.16 13.03 1.34
CA LEU A 68 -34.82 11.79 1.73
C LEU A 68 -36.29 11.98 2.08
N ASN A 69 -37.07 10.93 1.84
CA ASN A 69 -38.39 10.75 2.42
C ASN A 69 -38.27 10.38 3.91
N LYS A 70 -39.37 10.25 4.62
CA LYS A 70 -39.34 9.88 6.05
C LYS A 70 -38.69 8.52 6.26
N PRO A 71 -37.97 8.33 7.38
CA PRO A 71 -37.36 7.04 7.70
C PRO A 71 -38.39 5.89 7.64
N GLY A 72 -38.02 4.82 6.94
CA GLY A 72 -38.90 3.68 6.64
C GLY A 72 -39.69 3.80 5.34
N GLU A 73 -39.72 4.95 4.72
CA GLU A 73 -40.28 5.14 3.37
C GLU A 73 -39.23 4.86 2.29
N GLY A 74 -39.70 4.48 1.09
CA GLY A 74 -38.85 4.23 -0.05
C GLY A 74 -38.20 5.50 -0.61
N ASN A 75 -36.96 5.42 -0.98
CA ASN A 75 -36.22 6.45 -1.69
C ASN A 75 -35.69 5.89 -3.01
N ARG A 76 -35.40 6.73 -3.97
CA ARG A 76 -34.81 6.39 -5.26
C ARG A 76 -33.51 7.16 -5.44
N ILE A 77 -32.43 6.42 -5.69
CA ILE A 77 -31.14 6.95 -6.15
C ILE A 77 -31.05 6.80 -7.65
N ALA A 78 -30.53 7.83 -8.33
CA ALA A 78 -30.10 7.75 -9.72
C ALA A 78 -28.69 8.32 -9.85
N VAL A 79 -27.84 7.65 -10.63
CA VAL A 79 -26.46 8.03 -10.88
C VAL A 79 -26.21 7.93 -12.39
N GLU A 80 -25.68 8.97 -12.99
CA GLU A 80 -25.16 8.95 -14.36
C GLU A 80 -23.65 8.96 -14.30
N VAL A 81 -23.02 7.87 -14.75
CA VAL A 81 -21.57 7.72 -14.78
C VAL A 81 -21.08 7.93 -16.20
N TYR A 82 -20.18 8.88 -16.39
CA TYR A 82 -19.55 9.21 -17.66
C TYR A 82 -18.19 8.54 -17.76
N ARG A 83 -17.93 7.93 -18.93
CA ARG A 83 -16.67 7.23 -19.19
C ARG A 83 -15.46 8.15 -19.11
N SER A 84 -15.60 9.40 -19.51
CA SER A 84 -14.51 10.37 -19.53
C SER A 84 -14.97 11.74 -19.06
N SER A 85 -14.06 12.48 -18.44
CA SER A 85 -14.24 13.86 -18.01
C SER A 85 -12.92 14.64 -18.19
N ASP A 86 -12.88 15.90 -17.78
CA ASP A 86 -11.61 16.62 -17.67
C ASP A 86 -10.65 15.96 -16.65
N GLY A 87 -11.18 15.31 -15.61
CA GLY A 87 -10.38 14.52 -14.66
C GLY A 87 -9.60 13.38 -15.31
N SER A 88 -10.13 12.80 -16.39
CA SER A 88 -9.48 11.69 -17.10
C SER A 88 -8.15 12.08 -17.76
N PHE A 89 -7.89 13.38 -17.98
CA PHE A 89 -6.59 13.84 -18.51
C PHE A 89 -5.42 13.68 -17.53
N ILE A 90 -5.70 13.50 -16.26
CA ILE A 90 -4.70 13.20 -15.22
C ILE A 90 -4.97 11.87 -14.52
N GLU A 91 -5.71 10.96 -15.18
CA GLU A 91 -5.96 9.57 -14.79
C GLU A 91 -5.69 8.66 -15.98
N THR A 92 -4.48 8.76 -16.57
CA THR A 92 -4.13 8.07 -17.82
C THR A 92 -3.18 6.90 -17.59
N GLN A 93 -3.39 6.17 -16.51
CA GLN A 93 -2.62 4.99 -16.16
C GLN A 93 -2.62 3.94 -17.28
N ASP A 94 -1.52 3.23 -17.41
CA ASP A 94 -1.33 2.17 -18.41
C ASP A 94 -2.06 0.89 -17.99
N MET A 95 -3.37 0.89 -18.19
CA MET A 95 -4.29 -0.19 -17.84
C MET A 95 -5.53 -0.17 -18.75
N PHE A 96 -6.41 -1.17 -18.66
CA PHE A 96 -7.71 -1.12 -19.32
C PHE A 96 -8.51 0.14 -18.92
N ARG A 97 -9.10 0.82 -19.92
CA ARG A 97 -9.95 2.00 -19.72
C ARG A 97 -11.40 1.58 -19.49
N MET A 98 -11.73 1.28 -18.25
CA MET A 98 -13.07 0.86 -17.85
C MET A 98 -13.71 1.94 -17.01
N ALA A 99 -15.01 2.21 -17.22
CA ALA A 99 -15.80 3.12 -16.44
C ALA A 99 -16.88 2.38 -15.65
N GLY A 100 -17.36 3.00 -14.57
CA GLY A 100 -18.45 2.47 -13.77
C GLY A 100 -18.25 2.64 -12.26
N ILE A 101 -19.17 2.08 -11.50
CA ILE A 101 -19.08 2.04 -10.04
C ILE A 101 -18.21 0.84 -9.66
N ILE A 102 -16.93 1.09 -9.37
CA ILE A 102 -15.90 0.06 -9.20
C ILE A 102 -15.72 -0.42 -7.75
N ARG A 103 -16.21 0.33 -6.77
CA ARG A 103 -16.10 0.02 -5.34
C ARG A 103 -17.44 0.16 -4.62
N SER A 104 -17.46 -0.06 -3.32
CA SER A 104 -18.67 -0.08 -2.50
C SER A 104 -19.43 1.23 -2.51
N VAL A 105 -20.80 1.13 -2.47
CA VAL A 105 -21.71 2.25 -2.24
C VAL A 105 -22.53 1.94 -1.00
N TYR A 106 -22.52 2.85 -0.01
CA TYR A 106 -23.17 2.60 1.28
C TYR A 106 -23.64 3.88 1.97
N LEU A 107 -24.56 3.72 2.91
CA LEU A 107 -25.06 4.80 3.76
C LEU A 107 -24.39 4.74 5.13
N THR A 108 -24.10 5.91 5.69
CA THR A 108 -23.75 6.07 7.10
C THR A 108 -24.68 7.07 7.78
N ALA A 109 -25.05 6.81 9.04
CA ALA A 109 -25.91 7.66 9.84
C ALA A 109 -25.11 8.30 10.98
N LYS A 110 -24.94 9.61 10.95
CA LYS A 110 -24.16 10.36 11.93
C LYS A 110 -25.04 11.31 12.76
N PRO A 111 -24.69 11.60 14.01
CA PRO A 111 -25.39 12.63 14.78
C PRO A 111 -25.16 14.03 14.19
N GLU A 112 -25.94 15.02 14.61
CA GLU A 112 -25.75 16.41 14.16
C GLU A 112 -24.47 17.06 14.71
N VAL A 113 -24.07 16.71 15.93
CA VAL A 113 -22.72 17.01 16.46
C VAL A 113 -21.92 15.73 16.35
N GLN A 114 -20.86 15.73 15.54
CA GLN A 114 -20.21 14.52 15.09
C GLN A 114 -18.69 14.67 14.97
N ILE A 115 -18.00 13.55 15.11
CA ILE A 115 -16.59 13.43 14.73
C ILE A 115 -16.54 13.30 13.21
N ARG A 116 -16.03 14.33 12.52
CA ARG A 116 -15.89 14.32 11.07
C ARG A 116 -14.64 13.55 10.65
N ASP A 117 -13.54 13.76 11.35
CA ASP A 117 -12.25 13.15 11.06
C ASP A 117 -11.53 12.80 12.36
N LEU A 118 -10.75 11.72 12.34
CA LEU A 118 -9.95 11.22 13.45
C LEU A 118 -8.58 10.79 12.92
N ALA A 119 -7.55 11.55 13.26
CA ALA A 119 -6.17 11.27 12.90
C ALA A 119 -5.38 10.83 14.13
N ALA A 120 -4.72 9.68 14.03
CA ALA A 120 -3.85 9.09 15.04
C ALA A 120 -2.41 9.06 14.51
N THR A 121 -1.51 9.80 15.15
CA THR A 121 -0.09 9.88 14.80
C THR A 121 0.74 9.18 15.85
N PRO A 122 1.07 7.89 15.66
CA PRO A 122 1.97 7.18 16.57
C PRO A 122 3.42 7.59 16.32
N ASP A 123 4.19 7.70 17.39
CA ASP A 123 5.64 7.89 17.36
C ASP A 123 6.30 7.04 18.45
N LEU A 124 7.63 6.92 18.39
CA LEU A 124 8.45 6.22 19.35
C LEU A 124 9.51 7.17 19.91
N ASP A 125 9.87 6.99 21.17
CA ASP A 125 10.96 7.73 21.81
C ASP A 125 12.32 7.46 21.11
N ALA A 126 13.34 8.22 21.49
CA ALA A 126 14.68 8.10 20.88
C ALA A 126 15.33 6.72 21.04
N ASN A 127 14.88 5.93 22.01
CA ASN A 127 15.37 4.58 22.26
C ASN A 127 14.45 3.50 21.65
N PHE A 128 13.38 3.89 20.94
CA PHE A 128 12.36 3.00 20.38
C PHE A 128 11.72 2.07 21.44
N ILE A 129 11.59 2.54 22.69
CA ILE A 129 11.01 1.78 23.82
C ILE A 129 9.56 2.20 24.02
N ASN A 130 9.31 3.47 24.36
CA ASN A 130 7.96 3.95 24.65
C ASN A 130 7.33 4.61 23.42
N GLY A 131 6.01 4.60 23.40
CA GLY A 131 5.22 5.22 22.34
C GLY A 131 4.50 6.49 22.82
N ALA A 132 4.39 7.45 21.92
CA ALA A 132 3.47 8.56 21.99
C ALA A 132 2.41 8.41 20.89
N LEU A 133 1.19 8.81 21.19
CA LEU A 133 0.09 8.83 20.22
C LEU A 133 -0.55 10.22 20.26
N ASP A 134 -0.21 11.03 19.27
CA ASP A 134 -0.88 12.31 19.05
C ASP A 134 -2.21 12.07 18.33
N ILE A 135 -3.29 12.65 18.87
CA ILE A 135 -4.64 12.45 18.37
C ILE A 135 -5.22 13.81 17.97
N ARG A 136 -5.69 13.92 16.73
CA ARG A 136 -6.46 15.07 16.23
C ARG A 136 -7.85 14.60 15.85
N ALA A 137 -8.89 15.30 16.29
CA ALA A 137 -10.25 15.03 15.85
C ALA A 137 -10.93 16.34 15.42
N ASP A 138 -11.48 16.33 14.19
CA ASP A 138 -12.33 17.41 13.68
C ASP A 138 -13.77 17.14 14.10
N ILE A 139 -14.33 17.99 14.96
CA ILE A 139 -15.69 17.90 15.46
C ILE A 139 -16.55 18.94 14.76
N ARG A 140 -17.62 18.51 14.12
CA ARG A 140 -18.55 19.39 13.38
C ARG A 140 -19.92 19.45 14.07
N ASN A 141 -20.47 20.66 14.15
CA ASN A 141 -21.85 20.89 14.59
C ASN A 141 -22.74 21.26 13.40
N LEU A 142 -23.54 20.34 12.93
CA LEU A 142 -24.51 20.54 11.84
C LEU A 142 -25.92 20.86 12.38
N SER A 143 -26.09 20.98 13.70
CA SER A 143 -27.36 21.34 14.32
C SER A 143 -27.64 22.84 14.21
N LYS A 144 -28.90 23.24 14.46
CA LYS A 144 -29.32 24.65 14.49
C LYS A 144 -28.97 25.38 15.79
N LYS A 145 -28.29 24.73 16.75
CA LYS A 145 -27.97 25.26 18.06
C LYS A 145 -26.49 25.07 18.37
N ASP A 146 -25.92 25.97 19.18
CA ASP A 146 -24.57 25.78 19.70
C ASP A 146 -24.50 24.53 20.57
N ALA A 147 -23.47 23.73 20.38
CA ALA A 147 -23.09 22.65 21.25
C ALA A 147 -22.17 23.20 22.36
N LYS A 148 -22.47 22.88 23.63
CA LYS A 148 -21.70 23.36 24.77
C LYS A 148 -21.32 22.22 25.70
N ASN A 149 -20.10 22.29 26.26
CA ASN A 149 -19.58 21.33 27.23
C ASN A 149 -19.60 19.88 26.69
N TYR A 150 -19.20 19.70 25.45
CA TYR A 150 -18.90 18.40 24.86
C TYR A 150 -17.44 18.01 25.20
N ARG A 151 -17.13 16.72 25.07
CA ARG A 151 -15.77 16.23 25.11
C ARG A 151 -15.62 14.99 24.25
N VAL A 152 -14.40 14.69 23.83
CA VAL A 152 -14.06 13.42 23.20
C VAL A 152 -13.17 12.64 24.18
N ASP A 153 -13.59 11.44 24.53
CA ASP A 153 -12.79 10.52 25.35
C ASP A 153 -12.16 9.46 24.44
N TYR A 154 -10.87 9.19 24.63
CA TYR A 154 -10.09 8.26 23.81
C TYR A 154 -9.65 7.07 24.66
N THR A 155 -9.73 5.88 24.07
CA THR A 155 -9.26 4.62 24.69
C THR A 155 -8.51 3.79 23.64
N LEU A 156 -7.36 3.22 24.03
CA LEU A 156 -6.56 2.38 23.14
C LEU A 156 -6.72 0.90 23.48
N TYR A 157 -6.82 0.08 22.43
CA TYR A 157 -6.88 -1.39 22.52
C TYR A 157 -5.74 -2.00 21.70
N ALA A 158 -5.04 -2.97 22.27
CA ALA A 158 -4.04 -3.78 21.56
C ALA A 158 -4.76 -4.92 20.82
N VAL A 159 -4.43 -5.12 19.56
CA VAL A 159 -5.02 -6.17 18.71
C VAL A 159 -4.08 -7.38 18.67
N GLU A 160 -4.65 -8.57 18.67
CA GLU A 160 -3.92 -9.82 18.52
C GLU A 160 -3.13 -9.85 17.19
N LEU A 161 -1.92 -10.40 17.24
CA LEU A 161 -1.10 -10.54 16.04
C LEU A 161 -1.78 -11.46 15.01
N TYR A 162 -1.95 -10.98 13.78
CA TYR A 162 -2.70 -11.60 12.69
C TYR A 162 -4.19 -11.85 12.97
N GLY A 163 -4.66 -11.65 14.21
CA GLY A 163 -6.06 -11.75 14.64
C GLY A 163 -6.80 -10.41 14.58
N ASP A 164 -8.00 -10.38 15.18
CA ASP A 164 -8.83 -9.18 15.31
C ASP A 164 -9.37 -9.01 16.74
N ALA A 165 -9.08 -9.97 17.64
CA ALA A 165 -9.40 -9.83 19.05
C ALA A 165 -8.59 -8.67 19.67
N ALA A 166 -9.27 -7.82 20.44
CA ALA A 166 -8.67 -6.61 20.98
C ALA A 166 -8.83 -6.55 22.50
N THR A 167 -7.77 -6.14 23.19
CA THR A 167 -7.72 -5.99 24.64
C THR A 167 -7.36 -4.56 25.00
N ARG A 168 -8.09 -3.97 25.97
CA ARG A 168 -7.83 -2.61 26.44
C ARG A 168 -6.41 -2.48 27.02
N VAL A 169 -5.70 -1.45 26.57
CA VAL A 169 -4.37 -1.13 27.10
C VAL A 169 -4.54 -0.37 28.40
N ALA A 170 -3.98 -0.89 29.49
CA ALA A 170 -4.09 -0.27 30.81
C ALA A 170 -3.45 1.14 30.83
N GLY A 171 -4.17 2.12 31.35
CA GLY A 171 -3.68 3.51 31.45
C GLY A 171 -3.65 4.30 30.13
N ALA A 172 -3.87 3.66 28.96
CA ALA A 172 -3.84 4.33 27.66
C ALA A 172 -5.20 4.98 27.36
N THR A 173 -5.42 6.16 27.94
CA THR A 173 -6.62 7.00 27.78
C THR A 173 -6.23 8.47 27.67
N ALA A 174 -7.03 9.24 26.95
CA ALA A 174 -6.90 10.69 26.86
C ALA A 174 -8.29 11.33 26.72
N SER A 175 -8.39 12.64 26.86
CA SER A 175 -9.65 13.38 26.69
C SER A 175 -9.40 14.78 26.17
N ALA A 176 -10.29 15.31 25.34
CA ALA A 176 -10.26 16.69 24.86
C ALA A 176 -11.63 17.35 25.07
N ALA A 177 -11.64 18.50 25.77
CA ALA A 177 -12.84 19.26 26.05
C ALA A 177 -13.22 20.19 24.89
N ILE A 178 -14.54 20.41 24.70
CA ILE A 178 -15.12 21.35 23.76
C ILE A 178 -16.11 22.24 24.53
N GLU A 179 -15.66 23.40 24.96
CA GLU A 179 -16.49 24.32 25.77
C GLU A 179 -17.69 24.84 24.96
N LYS A 180 -17.44 25.30 23.73
CA LYS A 180 -18.46 25.80 22.81
C LYS A 180 -18.09 25.47 21.37
N LEU A 181 -19.06 24.92 20.62
CA LEU A 181 -19.00 24.74 19.19
C LEU A 181 -20.27 25.32 18.53
N GLU A 182 -20.11 26.42 17.84
CA GLU A 182 -21.22 27.13 17.21
C GLU A 182 -21.93 26.31 16.13
N SER A 183 -23.21 26.61 15.93
CA SER A 183 -24.00 26.01 14.85
C SER A 183 -23.32 26.22 13.47
N GLY A 184 -23.21 25.16 12.68
CA GLY A 184 -22.58 25.16 11.35
C GLY A 184 -21.06 25.25 11.34
N LYS A 185 -20.38 25.22 12.49
CA LYS A 185 -18.92 25.31 12.60
C LYS A 185 -18.28 23.96 12.92
N SER A 186 -16.96 23.91 12.73
CA SER A 186 -16.09 22.82 13.15
C SER A 186 -15.01 23.31 14.10
N VAL A 187 -14.49 22.44 14.94
CA VAL A 187 -13.32 22.67 15.79
C VAL A 187 -12.40 21.45 15.74
N GLU A 188 -11.11 21.67 15.61
CA GLU A 188 -10.12 20.64 15.79
C GLU A 188 -9.77 20.53 17.29
N THR A 189 -9.86 19.32 17.83
CA THR A 189 -9.40 18.97 19.17
C THR A 189 -8.09 18.20 19.09
N LYS A 190 -7.24 18.35 20.13
CA LYS A 190 -5.98 17.63 20.24
C LYS A 190 -5.91 16.93 21.59
N ALA A 191 -5.36 15.74 21.58
CA ALA A 191 -5.05 14.95 22.77
C ALA A 191 -3.76 14.17 22.54
N GLU A 192 -3.07 13.82 23.61
CA GLU A 192 -1.86 13.02 23.58
C GLU A 192 -1.99 11.85 24.55
N MET A 193 -1.38 10.72 24.19
CA MET A 193 -1.40 9.51 24.99
C MET A 193 -0.01 8.87 24.98
N THR A 194 0.57 8.66 26.17
CA THR A 194 1.80 7.89 26.30
C THR A 194 1.49 6.42 26.52
N VAL A 195 2.17 5.53 25.79
CA VAL A 195 2.03 4.08 25.92
C VAL A 195 3.40 3.49 26.27
N ILE A 196 3.47 2.84 27.41
CA ILE A 196 4.71 2.24 27.90
C ILE A 196 4.99 0.95 27.14
N ASN A 197 6.16 0.87 26.51
CA ASN A 197 6.66 -0.26 25.75
C ASN A 197 5.61 -0.95 24.84
N PRO A 198 4.96 -0.21 23.91
CA PRO A 198 4.02 -0.81 23.00
C PRO A 198 4.72 -1.82 22.10
N LYS A 199 3.99 -2.85 21.67
CA LYS A 199 4.44 -3.71 20.59
C LYS A 199 4.48 -2.90 19.29
N LYS A 200 5.63 -2.93 18.60
CA LYS A 200 5.87 -2.09 17.42
C LYS A 200 5.35 -2.77 16.17
N TRP A 201 4.82 -1.98 15.26
CA TRP A 201 4.41 -2.45 13.95
C TRP A 201 5.61 -2.48 12.99
N SER A 202 5.81 -3.60 12.30
CA SER A 202 6.73 -3.77 11.18
C SER A 202 6.19 -4.85 10.24
N ALA A 203 6.77 -5.01 9.04
CA ALA A 203 6.39 -6.12 8.15
C ALA A 203 6.73 -7.50 8.72
N GLU A 204 7.68 -7.60 9.66
CA GLU A 204 8.05 -8.85 10.34
C GLU A 204 7.13 -9.16 11.53
N ALA A 205 6.57 -8.12 12.18
CA ALA A 205 5.67 -8.25 13.34
C ALA A 205 4.63 -7.12 13.31
N PRO A 206 3.52 -7.29 12.57
CA PRO A 206 2.54 -6.22 12.31
C PRO A 206 1.56 -6.01 13.47
N TRP A 207 2.05 -5.61 14.64
CA TRP A 207 1.22 -5.34 15.81
C TRP A 207 0.36 -4.10 15.63
N ARG A 208 -0.95 -4.29 15.67
CA ARG A 208 -1.94 -3.22 15.52
C ARG A 208 -2.58 -2.82 16.84
N TYR A 209 -3.14 -1.62 16.84
CA TYR A 209 -3.98 -1.09 17.91
C TYR A 209 -5.27 -0.52 17.31
N ILE A 210 -6.32 -0.41 18.13
CA ILE A 210 -7.54 0.30 17.80
C ILE A 210 -7.65 1.49 18.75
N LEU A 211 -7.71 2.69 18.20
CA LEU A 211 -8.07 3.90 18.90
C LEU A 211 -9.59 4.08 18.81
N VAL A 212 -10.26 4.08 19.94
CA VAL A 212 -11.71 4.37 20.07
C VAL A 212 -11.88 5.78 20.59
N ALA A 213 -12.68 6.58 19.87
CA ALA A 213 -13.06 7.95 20.24
C ALA A 213 -14.56 8.01 20.53
N GLU A 214 -14.94 8.44 21.73
CA GLU A 214 -16.33 8.63 22.16
C GLU A 214 -16.62 10.12 22.33
N LEU A 215 -17.47 10.68 21.45
CA LEU A 215 -17.98 12.03 21.62
C LEU A 215 -19.10 12.02 22.66
N LYS A 216 -18.93 12.81 23.74
CA LYS A 216 -19.91 12.90 24.84
C LYS A 216 -20.52 14.28 24.96
N ASP A 217 -21.81 14.31 25.24
CA ASP A 217 -22.54 15.55 25.49
C ASP A 217 -22.32 16.10 26.91
N LYS A 218 -22.86 17.26 27.21
CA LYS A 218 -22.78 17.92 28.54
C LYS A 218 -23.29 17.09 29.73
N LYS A 219 -24.05 16.02 29.47
CA LYS A 219 -24.54 15.08 30.50
C LYS A 219 -23.67 13.84 30.61
N GLY A 220 -22.59 13.76 29.84
CA GLY A 220 -21.69 12.60 29.77
C GLY A 220 -22.23 11.42 28.95
N ARG A 221 -23.33 11.60 28.22
CA ARG A 221 -23.88 10.54 27.34
C ARG A 221 -23.08 10.46 26.06
N THR A 222 -22.71 9.26 25.62
CA THR A 222 -22.08 9.05 24.34
C THR A 222 -23.05 9.36 23.20
N VAL A 223 -22.67 10.31 22.34
CA VAL A 223 -23.42 10.77 21.16
C VAL A 223 -22.99 10.00 19.93
N GLU A 224 -21.67 9.75 19.82
CA GLU A 224 -21.07 9.02 18.72
C GLU A 224 -19.84 8.26 19.22
N THR A 225 -19.61 7.07 18.66
CA THR A 225 -18.37 6.31 18.82
C THR A 225 -17.80 6.05 17.43
N VAL A 226 -16.54 6.39 17.24
CA VAL A 226 -15.76 6.04 16.05
C VAL A 226 -14.48 5.36 16.47
N SER A 227 -13.94 4.54 15.58
CA SER A 227 -12.65 3.88 15.83
C SER A 227 -11.81 3.85 14.58
N THR A 228 -10.50 3.76 14.76
CA THR A 228 -9.53 3.57 13.68
C THR A 228 -8.43 2.62 14.12
N TYR A 229 -7.88 1.85 13.17
CA TYR A 229 -6.63 1.12 13.41
C TYR A 229 -5.45 2.09 13.43
N THR A 230 -4.41 1.72 14.17
CA THR A 230 -3.12 2.40 14.20
C THR A 230 -2.04 1.39 14.60
N GLY A 231 -0.76 1.79 14.58
CA GLY A 231 0.35 0.93 14.98
C GLY A 231 1.59 1.74 15.32
N PHE A 232 2.21 1.47 16.45
CA PHE A 232 3.39 2.21 16.89
C PHE A 232 4.58 1.86 16.01
N ARG A 233 5.01 2.84 15.24
CA ARG A 233 6.20 2.81 14.40
C ARG A 233 6.74 4.20 14.19
N LYS A 234 8.02 4.29 13.86
CA LYS A 234 8.69 5.52 13.47
C LYS A 234 9.34 5.34 12.11
N VAL A 235 9.06 6.26 11.18
CA VAL A 235 9.68 6.32 9.85
C VAL A 235 10.60 7.54 9.82
N GLU A 236 11.84 7.37 9.39
CA GLU A 236 12.83 8.44 9.39
C GLU A 236 13.70 8.39 8.15
N ILE A 237 14.07 9.57 7.64
CA ILE A 237 15.20 9.74 6.74
C ILE A 237 16.23 10.58 7.48
N LYS A 238 17.43 10.04 7.70
CA LYS A 238 18.47 10.73 8.47
C LYS A 238 19.88 10.47 7.96
N ASP A 239 20.73 11.45 8.18
CA ASP A 239 22.16 11.34 7.93
C ASP A 239 22.78 10.41 8.99
N THR A 240 23.59 9.46 8.52
CA THR A 240 24.15 8.38 9.34
C THR A 240 25.65 8.34 9.16
N PRO A 241 26.44 8.53 10.24
CA PRO A 241 27.88 8.36 10.19
C PRO A 241 28.29 6.92 9.86
N ALA A 242 29.39 6.73 9.15
CA ALA A 242 29.88 5.42 8.73
C ALA A 242 29.96 4.38 9.88
N ARG A 243 30.41 4.79 11.06
CA ARG A 243 30.50 3.91 12.26
C ARG A 243 29.18 3.33 12.76
N LEU A 244 28.05 3.87 12.30
CA LEU A 244 26.69 3.42 12.68
C LEU A 244 26.02 2.62 11.56
N ASP A 245 26.64 2.52 10.42
CA ASP A 245 26.16 1.77 9.26
C ASP A 245 26.81 0.40 9.19
N GLU A 246 26.05 -0.63 8.89
CA GLU A 246 26.54 -2.02 8.80
C GLU A 246 27.57 -2.24 7.67
N PHE A 247 27.56 -1.37 6.65
CA PHE A 247 28.50 -1.38 5.53
C PHE A 247 29.68 -0.41 5.71
N ASN A 248 29.72 0.30 6.86
CA ASN A 248 30.71 1.34 7.17
C ASN A 248 30.75 2.47 6.13
N LEU A 249 29.57 2.86 5.63
CA LEU A 249 29.36 3.95 4.68
C LEU A 249 28.65 5.11 5.37
N GLU A 250 29.11 6.34 5.15
CA GLU A 250 28.42 7.54 5.60
C GLU A 250 27.38 7.95 4.58
N GLY A 251 26.14 8.21 5.01
CA GLY A 251 25.08 8.58 4.07
C GLY A 251 23.74 8.91 4.71
N ARG A 252 22.79 9.21 3.82
CA ARG A 252 21.41 9.50 4.17
C ARG A 252 20.53 8.30 3.84
N TYR A 253 19.91 7.71 4.87
CA TYR A 253 19.22 6.43 4.76
C TYR A 253 17.78 6.48 5.24
N PHE A 254 16.98 5.51 4.76
CA PHE A 254 15.59 5.30 5.16
C PHE A 254 15.52 4.31 6.33
N TYR A 255 14.78 4.66 7.38
CA TYR A 255 14.66 3.85 8.58
C TYR A 255 13.21 3.58 8.95
N VAL A 256 12.96 2.37 9.44
CA VAL A 256 11.74 2.00 10.17
C VAL A 256 12.15 1.49 11.56
N ASN A 257 11.60 2.08 12.61
CA ASN A 257 11.93 1.73 14.01
C ASN A 257 13.45 1.66 14.27
N GLY A 258 14.20 2.60 13.69
CA GLY A 258 15.65 2.68 13.85
C GLY A 258 16.47 1.66 13.06
N LYS A 259 15.86 0.90 12.14
CA LYS A 259 16.54 -0.07 11.27
C LYS A 259 16.45 0.33 9.80
N PRO A 260 17.55 0.24 9.03
CA PRO A 260 17.56 0.58 7.60
C PRO A 260 16.98 -0.57 6.77
N VAL A 261 15.67 -0.75 6.83
CA VAL A 261 14.96 -1.88 6.19
C VAL A 261 15.08 -1.87 4.67
N LYS A 262 14.97 -3.06 4.06
CA LYS A 262 14.87 -3.22 2.60
C LYS A 262 13.42 -3.46 2.18
N LEU A 263 12.95 -2.66 1.23
CA LEU A 263 11.62 -2.72 0.63
C LEU A 263 11.66 -3.69 -0.57
N LYS A 264 11.22 -4.92 -0.36
CA LYS A 264 11.18 -6.03 -1.33
C LYS A 264 9.82 -6.02 -2.01
N GLY A 265 9.68 -5.22 -3.08
CA GLY A 265 8.39 -4.78 -3.56
C GLY A 265 7.93 -5.31 -4.90
N VAL A 266 6.63 -5.13 -5.11
CA VAL A 266 5.93 -5.20 -6.40
C VAL A 266 5.01 -4.00 -6.54
N ASN A 267 4.75 -3.58 -7.78
CA ASN A 267 3.66 -2.66 -8.10
C ASN A 267 2.35 -3.45 -8.18
N ARG A 268 1.23 -2.85 -7.78
CA ARG A 268 -0.07 -3.50 -7.82
C ARG A 268 -1.14 -2.57 -8.37
N HIS A 269 -1.74 -2.96 -9.48
CA HIS A 269 -3.01 -2.44 -9.96
C HIS A 269 -4.20 -3.21 -9.37
N GLU A 270 -5.34 -2.52 -9.20
CA GLU A 270 -6.62 -3.19 -8.94
C GLU A 270 -7.20 -3.77 -10.23
N THR A 271 -7.03 -5.07 -10.43
CA THR A 271 -7.55 -5.77 -11.60
C THR A 271 -8.07 -7.16 -11.24
N SER A 272 -9.11 -7.60 -11.94
CA SER A 272 -9.73 -8.92 -11.82
C SER A 272 -10.14 -9.44 -13.18
N PRO A 273 -9.84 -10.69 -13.54
CA PRO A 273 -10.23 -11.24 -14.84
C PRO A 273 -11.74 -11.39 -15.01
N GLU A 274 -12.50 -11.40 -13.91
CA GLU A 274 -13.95 -11.52 -13.91
C GLU A 274 -14.68 -10.17 -13.89
N ARG A 275 -14.06 -9.15 -13.27
CA ARG A 275 -14.75 -7.90 -12.90
C ARG A 275 -13.98 -6.62 -13.25
N GLY A 276 -12.89 -6.72 -13.99
CA GLY A 276 -12.05 -5.56 -14.30
C GLY A 276 -11.53 -4.87 -13.05
N HIS A 277 -11.78 -3.58 -12.87
CA HIS A 277 -11.31 -2.82 -11.71
C HIS A 277 -12.15 -2.99 -10.44
N ALA A 278 -13.22 -3.80 -10.46
CA ALA A 278 -14.05 -4.06 -9.29
C ALA A 278 -13.56 -5.27 -8.49
N VAL A 279 -12.39 -5.16 -7.88
CA VAL A 279 -11.71 -6.25 -7.16
C VAL A 279 -12.47 -6.65 -5.89
N GLN A 280 -12.67 -7.95 -5.69
CA GLN A 280 -13.37 -8.49 -4.55
C GLN A 280 -12.41 -8.73 -3.36
N ARG A 281 -12.97 -8.79 -2.14
CA ARG A 281 -12.18 -9.01 -0.92
C ARG A 281 -11.38 -10.30 -0.95
N GLU A 282 -11.99 -11.38 -1.43
CA GLU A 282 -11.39 -12.71 -1.53
C GLU A 282 -10.16 -12.73 -2.43
N GLN A 283 -10.17 -11.90 -3.50
CA GLN A 283 -9.01 -11.74 -4.37
C GLN A 283 -7.90 -10.97 -3.66
N MET A 284 -8.21 -9.87 -2.96
CA MET A 284 -7.23 -9.11 -2.19
C MET A 284 -6.57 -9.96 -1.09
N GLU A 285 -7.35 -10.84 -0.43
CA GLU A 285 -6.82 -11.81 0.54
C GLU A 285 -5.87 -12.82 -0.12
N LYS A 286 -6.22 -13.31 -1.30
CA LYS A 286 -5.35 -14.20 -2.09
C LYS A 286 -4.06 -13.49 -2.53
N ASP A 287 -4.16 -12.23 -2.99
CA ASP A 287 -3.01 -11.41 -3.34
C ASP A 287 -2.01 -11.33 -2.17
N ILE A 288 -2.47 -10.88 -1.00
CA ILE A 288 -1.63 -10.74 0.20
C ILE A 288 -0.95 -12.06 0.57
N MET A 289 -1.67 -13.17 0.57
CA MET A 289 -1.12 -14.46 0.95
C MET A 289 -0.05 -14.95 -0.05
N LEU A 290 -0.27 -14.73 -1.35
CA LEU A 290 0.70 -15.07 -2.38
C LEU A 290 1.94 -14.17 -2.30
N MET A 291 1.76 -12.88 -2.05
CA MET A 291 2.87 -11.94 -1.84
C MET A 291 3.74 -12.36 -0.64
N LYS A 292 3.13 -12.69 0.49
CA LYS A 292 3.86 -13.18 1.67
C LYS A 292 4.62 -14.48 1.38
N ARG A 293 4.03 -15.40 0.61
CA ARG A 293 4.68 -16.65 0.18
C ARG A 293 5.85 -16.43 -0.79
N ALA A 294 5.86 -15.30 -1.49
CA ALA A 294 6.97 -14.88 -2.36
C ALA A 294 8.02 -14.00 -1.63
N ASN A 295 7.95 -13.89 -0.30
CA ASN A 295 8.84 -13.04 0.52
C ASN A 295 8.74 -11.54 0.22
N ILE A 296 7.65 -11.10 -0.42
CA ILE A 296 7.36 -9.69 -0.69
C ILE A 296 6.95 -9.04 0.64
N ASN A 297 7.53 -7.89 0.96
CA ASN A 297 7.21 -7.10 2.13
C ASN A 297 6.79 -5.67 1.81
N HIS A 298 6.74 -5.32 0.52
CA HIS A 298 6.45 -3.97 0.07
C HIS A 298 5.53 -3.99 -1.16
N VAL A 299 4.61 -3.02 -1.23
CA VAL A 299 3.77 -2.77 -2.41
C VAL A 299 3.74 -1.27 -2.68
N ARG A 300 3.93 -0.89 -3.93
CA ARG A 300 3.51 0.42 -4.44
C ARG A 300 2.13 0.27 -5.05
N ASN A 301 1.17 1.01 -4.52
CA ASN A 301 -0.17 1.07 -5.09
C ASN A 301 -0.10 1.83 -6.42
N ALA A 302 -0.09 1.09 -7.50
CA ALA A 302 0.07 1.64 -8.84
C ALA A 302 -1.30 1.83 -9.50
N HIS A 303 -1.68 3.02 -9.92
CA HIS A 303 -1.06 4.32 -9.65
C HIS A 303 -2.12 5.22 -9.03
N TYR A 304 -2.72 4.77 -7.94
CA TYR A 304 -3.86 5.38 -7.25
C TYR A 304 -4.09 4.72 -5.89
N PRO A 305 -4.83 5.38 -4.97
CA PRO A 305 -5.28 4.73 -3.74
C PRO A 305 -6.15 3.51 -4.02
N ASP A 306 -5.87 2.40 -3.34
CA ASP A 306 -6.61 1.15 -3.44
C ASP A 306 -7.93 1.17 -2.63
N ALA A 307 -8.73 0.10 -2.74
CA ALA A 307 -9.92 -0.08 -1.92
C ALA A 307 -9.57 -0.14 -0.42
N PRO A 308 -10.41 0.40 0.49
CA PRO A 308 -10.10 0.48 1.93
C PRO A 308 -9.73 -0.85 2.58
N TYR A 309 -10.26 -1.97 2.08
CA TYR A 309 -9.96 -3.30 2.60
C TYR A 309 -8.51 -3.75 2.33
N TRP A 310 -7.87 -3.25 1.28
CA TRP A 310 -6.47 -3.52 0.96
C TRP A 310 -5.53 -3.01 2.07
N TYR A 311 -5.75 -1.78 2.52
CA TYR A 311 -4.94 -1.20 3.62
C TYR A 311 -5.09 -1.97 4.93
N TYR A 312 -6.33 -2.41 5.25
CA TYR A 312 -6.55 -3.28 6.40
C TYR A 312 -5.73 -4.58 6.31
N LEU A 313 -5.68 -5.21 5.14
CA LEU A 313 -4.88 -6.42 4.92
C LEU A 313 -3.38 -6.15 5.05
N CYS A 314 -2.88 -5.04 4.49
CA CYS A 314 -1.48 -4.64 4.61
C CYS A 314 -1.08 -4.35 6.06
N ASP A 315 -1.96 -3.68 6.81
CA ASP A 315 -1.76 -3.46 8.25
C ASP A 315 -1.72 -4.79 9.03
N LYS A 316 -2.58 -5.73 8.68
CA LYS A 316 -2.74 -7.01 9.39
C LYS A 316 -1.62 -7.99 9.11
N TYR A 317 -1.19 -8.10 7.86
CA TYR A 317 -0.22 -9.10 7.43
C TYR A 317 1.21 -8.58 7.27
N GLY A 318 1.41 -7.28 7.47
CA GLY A 318 2.74 -6.67 7.44
C GLY A 318 3.28 -6.50 6.01
N ILE A 319 2.68 -5.60 5.26
CA ILE A 319 3.19 -5.10 3.98
C ILE A 319 3.46 -3.61 4.12
N TYR A 320 4.68 -3.18 3.83
CA TYR A 320 5.05 -1.77 3.73
C TYR A 320 4.43 -1.17 2.47
N LEU A 321 3.61 -0.13 2.60
CA LEU A 321 2.98 0.52 1.46
C LEU A 321 3.67 1.82 1.08
N MET A 322 3.80 2.02 -0.22
CA MET A 322 3.92 3.32 -0.87
C MET A 322 2.55 3.62 -1.47
N ASP A 323 1.79 4.51 -0.82
CA ASP A 323 0.46 4.89 -1.30
C ASP A 323 0.56 6.04 -2.29
N GLU A 324 -0.11 5.92 -3.43
CA GLU A 324 0.09 6.83 -4.56
C GLU A 324 -1.17 7.59 -4.90
N ALA A 325 -1.01 8.90 -5.14
CA ALA A 325 -2.10 9.76 -5.56
C ALA A 325 -2.55 9.42 -6.98
N ASN A 326 -3.85 9.50 -7.25
CA ASN A 326 -4.44 9.23 -8.56
C ASN A 326 -4.11 10.34 -9.56
N VAL A 327 -2.83 10.44 -9.96
CA VAL A 327 -2.33 11.43 -10.90
C VAL A 327 -1.37 10.77 -11.88
N GLU A 328 -1.78 10.66 -13.14
CA GLU A 328 -0.94 10.28 -14.26
C GLU A 328 -1.40 10.97 -15.54
N SER A 329 -0.45 11.52 -16.31
CA SER A 329 -0.77 12.19 -17.57
C SER A 329 0.06 11.68 -18.76
N HIS A 330 0.69 10.50 -18.62
CA HIS A 330 1.63 9.91 -19.58
C HIS A 330 1.08 9.92 -21.02
N LEU A 331 -0.16 9.47 -21.23
CA LEU A 331 -0.79 9.43 -22.55
C LEU A 331 -0.84 10.81 -23.24
N TYR A 332 -0.95 11.90 -22.48
CA TYR A 332 -1.00 13.24 -23.05
C TYR A 332 0.37 13.89 -23.10
N HIS A 333 1.10 13.94 -22.01
CA HIS A 333 2.51 14.35 -21.89
C HIS A 333 2.98 14.25 -20.44
N TYR A 334 4.21 13.83 -20.24
CA TYR A 334 4.86 13.82 -18.93
C TYR A 334 6.16 14.65 -18.87
N GLY A 335 6.42 15.48 -19.89
CA GLY A 335 7.48 16.49 -19.93
C GLY A 335 6.95 17.91 -19.78
N ASP A 336 7.56 18.86 -20.47
CA ASP A 336 7.25 20.31 -20.38
C ASP A 336 5.82 20.67 -20.79
N ALA A 337 5.18 19.85 -21.62
CA ALA A 337 3.79 20.05 -22.06
C ALA A 337 2.75 19.38 -21.13
N SER A 338 3.18 18.79 -20.01
CA SER A 338 2.28 18.11 -19.08
C SER A 338 1.34 19.07 -18.36
N LEU A 339 0.22 18.51 -17.87
CA LEU A 339 -0.78 19.25 -17.08
C LEU A 339 -0.29 19.61 -15.67
N SER A 340 0.92 19.21 -15.30
CA SER A 340 1.54 19.61 -14.04
C SER A 340 2.04 21.06 -14.02
N HIS A 341 2.15 21.73 -15.18
CA HIS A 341 2.60 23.11 -15.31
C HIS A 341 1.46 24.15 -15.26
N PRO A 342 0.35 23.99 -16.00
CA PRO A 342 -0.70 25.00 -16.01
C PRO A 342 -1.36 25.20 -14.65
N LYS A 343 -1.45 26.45 -14.20
CA LYS A 343 -1.97 26.82 -12.87
C LYS A 343 -3.43 26.39 -12.64
N GLU A 344 -4.22 26.33 -13.68
CA GLU A 344 -5.62 25.89 -13.64
C GLU A 344 -5.81 24.44 -13.20
N TRP A 345 -4.75 23.60 -13.31
CA TRP A 345 -4.74 22.22 -12.88
C TRP A 345 -4.20 22.02 -11.45
N GLU A 346 -3.67 23.07 -10.81
CA GLU A 346 -3.10 22.95 -9.46
C GLU A 346 -4.09 22.39 -8.44
N ASN A 347 -5.31 22.93 -8.44
CA ASN A 347 -6.33 22.45 -7.49
C ASN A 347 -6.66 20.96 -7.68
N ALA A 348 -6.64 20.46 -8.91
CA ALA A 348 -6.88 19.05 -9.19
C ALA A 348 -5.74 18.16 -8.66
N HIS A 349 -4.48 18.56 -8.81
CA HIS A 349 -3.32 17.86 -8.24
C HIS A 349 -3.38 17.87 -6.71
N VAL A 350 -3.49 19.04 -6.10
CA VAL A 350 -3.54 19.21 -4.63
C VAL A 350 -4.70 18.44 -4.01
N ALA A 351 -5.86 18.42 -4.67
CA ALA A 351 -7.03 17.68 -4.16
C ALA A 351 -6.75 16.17 -4.11
N ARG A 352 -6.19 15.58 -5.17
CA ARG A 352 -5.86 14.15 -5.23
C ARG A 352 -4.83 13.74 -4.17
N GLU A 353 -3.80 14.57 -3.98
CA GLU A 353 -2.77 14.38 -2.96
C GLU A 353 -3.37 14.38 -1.53
N LEU A 354 -4.19 15.39 -1.21
CA LEU A 354 -4.80 15.52 0.11
C LEU A 354 -5.89 14.49 0.37
N GLU A 355 -6.67 14.12 -0.64
CA GLU A 355 -7.71 13.10 -0.51
C GLU A 355 -7.10 11.74 -0.18
N MET A 356 -5.99 11.35 -0.84
CA MET A 356 -5.21 10.16 -0.52
C MET A 356 -4.74 10.19 0.94
N VAL A 357 -4.02 11.24 1.32
CA VAL A 357 -3.42 11.35 2.67
C VAL A 357 -4.50 11.32 3.76
N ARG A 358 -5.57 12.08 3.60
CA ARG A 358 -6.65 12.14 4.60
C ARG A 358 -7.41 10.84 4.74
N ALA A 359 -7.66 10.13 3.63
CA ALA A 359 -8.35 8.85 3.66
C ALA A 359 -7.52 7.78 4.38
N ASN A 360 -6.19 7.77 4.17
CA ASN A 360 -5.34 6.65 4.51
C ASN A 360 -4.33 6.93 5.64
N TYR A 361 -4.39 8.13 6.25
CA TYR A 361 -3.44 8.61 7.25
C TYR A 361 -3.16 7.65 8.40
N ASN A 362 -4.19 6.96 8.90
CA ASN A 362 -4.10 6.15 10.12
C ASN A 362 -3.46 4.76 9.90
N HIS A 363 -3.25 4.34 8.64
CA HIS A 363 -2.70 3.03 8.32
C HIS A 363 -1.20 2.95 8.64
N PRO A 364 -0.78 2.07 9.58
CA PRO A 364 0.63 1.92 9.93
C PRO A 364 1.47 1.32 8.80
N SER A 365 0.84 0.59 7.88
CA SER A 365 1.51 0.01 6.71
C SER A 365 2.06 1.07 5.75
N ILE A 366 1.43 2.24 5.64
CA ILE A 366 1.91 3.30 4.75
C ILE A 366 3.17 3.94 5.33
N LEU A 367 4.27 3.80 4.63
CA LEU A 367 5.57 4.37 5.02
C LEU A 367 5.96 5.57 4.16
N ILE A 368 5.48 5.65 2.92
CA ILE A 368 5.87 6.65 1.92
C ILE A 368 4.60 7.12 1.20
N TRP A 369 4.46 8.42 1.04
CA TRP A 369 3.48 9.03 0.15
C TRP A 369 4.09 9.23 -1.23
N SER A 370 3.41 8.79 -2.28
CA SER A 370 3.79 9.02 -3.67
C SER A 370 2.82 9.99 -4.32
N MET A 371 3.35 10.99 -5.00
CA MET A 371 2.54 12.10 -5.52
C MET A 371 1.88 11.77 -6.86
N GLY A 372 2.20 10.62 -7.44
CA GLY A 372 1.66 10.18 -8.73
C GLY A 372 2.70 9.47 -9.57
N ASN A 373 2.31 9.16 -10.80
CA ASN A 373 3.13 8.49 -11.78
C ASN A 373 3.20 9.36 -13.06
N GLU A 374 4.34 9.40 -13.71
CA GLU A 374 4.56 9.89 -15.08
C GLU A 374 3.71 11.09 -15.53
N ALA A 375 3.67 12.15 -14.69
CA ALA A 375 2.81 13.29 -14.92
C ALA A 375 3.57 14.63 -15.08
N GLY A 376 4.90 14.57 -15.28
CA GLY A 376 5.76 15.74 -15.55
C GLY A 376 6.25 16.45 -14.28
N PRO A 377 7.24 17.37 -14.43
CA PRO A 377 7.96 17.93 -13.29
C PRO A 377 7.41 19.27 -12.77
N GLY A 378 6.18 19.63 -13.11
CA GLY A 378 5.63 20.98 -12.95
C GLY A 378 5.36 21.45 -11.53
N ASP A 379 5.06 22.73 -11.41
CA ASP A 379 4.88 23.41 -10.11
C ASP A 379 3.64 22.98 -9.34
N ASN A 380 2.65 22.34 -10.01
CA ASN A 380 1.49 21.78 -9.33
C ASN A 380 1.90 20.70 -8.32
N PHE A 381 2.95 19.92 -8.61
CA PHE A 381 3.52 18.95 -7.66
C PHE A 381 4.23 19.65 -6.47
N LYS A 382 4.83 20.84 -6.66
CA LYS A 382 5.36 21.61 -5.52
C LYS A 382 4.24 22.05 -4.57
N ALA A 383 3.08 22.43 -5.12
CA ALA A 383 1.89 22.76 -4.32
C ALA A 383 1.35 21.53 -3.58
N GLY A 384 1.25 20.38 -4.26
CA GLY A 384 0.85 19.09 -3.69
C GLY A 384 1.78 18.65 -2.55
N TYR A 385 3.11 18.68 -2.75
CA TYR A 385 4.09 18.38 -1.70
C TYR A 385 3.87 19.22 -0.44
N LYS A 386 3.71 20.54 -0.61
CA LYS A 386 3.45 21.45 0.53
C LYS A 386 2.14 21.09 1.24
N ALA A 387 1.11 20.72 0.49
CA ALA A 387 -0.17 20.31 1.04
C ALA A 387 -0.06 19.01 1.84
N ILE A 388 0.62 17.97 1.31
CA ILE A 388 0.90 16.73 2.03
C ILE A 388 1.65 17.03 3.33
N LYS A 389 2.77 17.75 3.25
CA LYS A 389 3.61 18.05 4.43
C LYS A 389 2.91 18.96 5.46
N SER A 390 1.93 19.77 5.04
CA SER A 390 1.12 20.55 5.99
C SER A 390 0.17 19.67 6.80
N TYR A 391 -0.22 18.51 6.30
CA TYR A 391 -1.10 17.55 6.96
C TYR A 391 -0.33 16.44 7.68
N ASP A 392 0.66 15.84 7.02
CA ASP A 392 1.50 14.75 7.54
C ASP A 392 3.00 15.04 7.40
N GLN A 393 3.67 15.22 8.52
CA GLN A 393 5.13 15.34 8.61
C GLN A 393 5.83 14.03 9.01
N SER A 394 5.07 13.00 9.37
CA SER A 394 5.59 11.75 9.91
C SER A 394 6.11 10.78 8.84
N ARG A 395 5.77 11.00 7.58
CA ARG A 395 6.16 10.15 6.45
C ARG A 395 6.90 10.95 5.38
N PRO A 396 7.90 10.35 4.73
CA PRO A 396 8.52 10.93 3.53
C PRO A 396 7.57 10.92 2.33
N VAL A 397 7.85 11.81 1.41
CA VAL A 397 7.17 11.95 0.12
C VAL A 397 8.15 11.67 -1.00
N GLN A 398 7.73 10.96 -2.03
CA GLN A 398 8.49 10.71 -3.24
C GLN A 398 7.72 11.11 -4.50
N TYR A 399 8.44 11.38 -5.59
CA TYR A 399 7.95 11.57 -6.94
C TYR A 399 9.11 11.46 -7.94
N GLU A 400 9.07 10.49 -8.86
CA GLU A 400 10.20 10.14 -9.71
C GLU A 400 10.51 11.19 -10.79
N ARG A 401 9.52 11.95 -11.25
CA ARG A 401 9.73 12.98 -12.30
C ARG A 401 10.33 14.28 -11.76
N ASN A 402 10.30 14.50 -10.45
CA ASN A 402 10.93 15.67 -9.84
C ASN A 402 11.47 15.38 -8.43
N ASN A 403 12.58 14.68 -8.34
CA ASN A 403 13.24 14.36 -7.07
C ASN A 403 13.67 15.60 -6.27
N SER A 404 13.81 16.77 -6.90
CA SER A 404 14.29 17.98 -6.23
C SER A 404 13.32 18.52 -5.19
N ILE A 405 12.00 18.30 -5.37
CA ILE A 405 10.94 18.85 -4.52
C ILE A 405 10.52 17.93 -3.38
N VAL A 406 10.94 16.67 -3.37
CA VAL A 406 10.49 15.62 -2.44
C VAL A 406 11.60 15.16 -1.49
N ASP A 407 11.29 14.26 -0.56
CA ASP A 407 12.19 13.88 0.52
C ASP A 407 13.25 12.85 0.12
N MET A 408 12.99 12.04 -0.92
CA MET A 408 13.86 10.94 -1.35
C MET A 408 13.98 10.86 -2.87
N GLY A 409 15.01 10.16 -3.34
CA GLY A 409 15.23 9.90 -4.76
C GLY A 409 14.41 8.71 -5.24
N ALA A 410 13.98 8.77 -6.49
CA ALA A 410 13.33 7.65 -7.17
C ALA A 410 13.58 7.69 -8.68
N ASN A 411 13.46 6.52 -9.33
CA ASN A 411 13.49 6.36 -10.78
C ASN A 411 12.73 5.09 -11.18
N GLN A 412 12.46 4.96 -12.47
CA GLN A 412 11.88 3.78 -13.09
C GLN A 412 12.91 3.16 -14.04
N TYR A 413 12.95 1.84 -14.08
CA TYR A 413 13.76 1.03 -14.99
C TYR A 413 15.25 1.43 -15.09
N PRO A 414 15.96 1.66 -13.97
CA PRO A 414 17.39 1.88 -14.02
C PRO A 414 18.11 0.64 -14.55
N SER A 415 19.20 0.79 -15.28
CA SER A 415 20.06 -0.33 -15.62
C SER A 415 20.80 -0.84 -14.38
N ILE A 416 21.30 -2.10 -14.41
CA ILE A 416 22.14 -2.66 -13.32
C ILE A 416 23.33 -1.76 -13.07
N GLY A 417 24.07 -1.36 -14.12
CA GLY A 417 25.22 -0.47 -13.98
C GLY A 417 24.89 0.90 -13.35
N PHE A 418 23.67 1.44 -13.58
CA PHE A 418 23.22 2.63 -12.89
C PHE A 418 22.88 2.34 -11.42
N THR A 419 22.28 1.19 -11.13
CA THR A 419 22.00 0.75 -9.77
C THR A 419 23.29 0.55 -8.96
N ASP A 420 24.34 -0.04 -9.57
CA ASP A 420 25.67 -0.13 -8.98
C ASP A 420 26.27 1.25 -8.65
N GLN A 421 26.11 2.22 -9.55
CA GLN A 421 26.55 3.60 -9.29
C GLN A 421 25.79 4.24 -8.12
N LEU A 422 24.46 4.06 -8.04
CA LEU A 422 23.65 4.50 -6.90
C LEU A 422 24.12 3.88 -5.58
N ALA A 423 24.48 2.59 -5.60
CA ALA A 423 24.97 1.87 -4.43
C ALA A 423 26.29 2.46 -3.87
N THR A 424 27.06 3.18 -4.67
CA THR A 424 28.28 3.87 -4.19
C THR A 424 28.00 5.08 -3.29
N GLY A 425 26.79 5.65 -3.32
CA GLY A 425 26.44 6.91 -2.64
C GLY A 425 27.11 8.15 -3.21
N LYS A 426 27.82 8.05 -4.34
CA LYS A 426 28.64 9.12 -4.93
C LYS A 426 28.01 9.81 -6.14
N THR A 427 26.73 9.54 -6.42
CA THR A 427 26.02 10.19 -7.50
C THR A 427 25.42 11.53 -7.04
N SER A 428 24.98 12.36 -8.00
CA SER A 428 24.25 13.60 -7.71
C SER A 428 22.77 13.38 -7.36
N HIS A 429 22.32 12.14 -7.31
CA HIS A 429 20.94 11.80 -6.98
C HIS A 429 20.64 12.00 -5.51
N LYS A 430 19.36 12.28 -5.20
CA LYS A 430 18.90 12.38 -3.82
C LYS A 430 18.84 11.00 -3.17
N TYR A 431 19.23 10.90 -1.91
CA TYR A 431 19.16 9.70 -1.10
C TYR A 431 18.25 9.90 0.12
N PRO A 432 17.65 8.83 0.69
CA PRO A 432 17.70 7.45 0.20
C PRO A 432 17.04 7.32 -1.16
N PHE A 433 17.35 6.25 -1.89
CA PHE A 433 16.82 6.02 -3.23
C PHE A 433 15.89 4.81 -3.26
N HIS A 434 14.76 4.92 -3.98
CA HIS A 434 13.81 3.83 -4.22
C HIS A 434 13.66 3.60 -5.72
N ILE A 435 13.67 2.35 -6.17
CA ILE A 435 13.41 2.00 -7.56
C ILE A 435 11.91 1.73 -7.72
N ASN A 436 11.16 2.73 -8.21
CA ASN A 436 9.70 2.64 -8.28
C ASN A 436 9.21 1.52 -9.19
N GLU A 437 9.95 1.25 -10.27
CA GLU A 437 9.63 0.20 -11.23
C GLU A 437 10.93 -0.38 -11.79
N TYR A 438 11.01 -1.72 -11.81
CA TYR A 438 12.08 -2.47 -12.47
C TYR A 438 11.60 -3.89 -12.79
N GLY A 439 12.40 -4.65 -13.54
CA GLY A 439 12.08 -6.04 -13.83
C GLY A 439 10.74 -6.22 -14.55
N HIS A 440 10.41 -5.33 -15.52
CA HIS A 440 9.16 -5.38 -16.30
C HIS A 440 8.88 -6.79 -16.83
N SER A 441 7.78 -7.40 -16.36
CA SER A 441 7.59 -8.87 -16.42
C SER A 441 6.79 -9.34 -17.63
N MET A 442 6.72 -8.54 -18.70
CA MET A 442 6.04 -8.92 -19.95
C MET A 442 6.77 -10.05 -20.66
N GLY A 443 6.03 -11.09 -21.07
CA GLY A 443 6.58 -12.23 -21.77
C GLY A 443 7.56 -13.05 -20.92
N ASN A 444 8.79 -13.26 -21.40
CA ASN A 444 9.86 -13.98 -20.71
C ASN A 444 10.80 -13.06 -19.92
N ALA A 445 10.40 -11.82 -19.69
CA ALA A 445 11.19 -10.86 -18.92
C ALA A 445 11.23 -11.19 -17.42
N THR A 446 11.89 -10.35 -16.66
CA THR A 446 12.29 -10.43 -15.27
C THR A 446 13.61 -11.19 -15.10
N GLY A 447 14.60 -10.90 -15.94
CA GLY A 447 15.96 -11.38 -15.76
C GLY A 447 16.79 -10.51 -14.84
N ASN A 448 17.90 -11.06 -14.35
CA ASN A 448 18.93 -10.33 -13.61
C ASN A 448 18.46 -9.73 -12.27
N LEU A 449 17.41 -10.26 -11.65
CA LEU A 449 16.95 -9.78 -10.35
C LEU A 449 18.01 -9.89 -9.27
N VAL A 450 18.81 -10.95 -9.30
CA VAL A 450 19.90 -11.14 -8.34
C VAL A 450 20.92 -10.01 -8.42
N ASP A 451 21.28 -9.54 -9.62
CA ASP A 451 22.27 -8.47 -9.81
C ASP A 451 21.76 -7.13 -9.24
N TYR A 452 20.46 -6.82 -9.43
CA TYR A 452 19.83 -5.65 -8.77
C TYR A 452 19.91 -5.78 -7.24
N TRP A 453 19.62 -6.98 -6.71
CA TRP A 453 19.55 -7.16 -5.25
C TRP A 453 20.92 -7.28 -4.61
N ASP A 454 21.95 -7.74 -5.33
CA ASP A 454 23.35 -7.66 -4.88
C ASP A 454 23.77 -6.19 -4.68
N ALA A 455 23.41 -5.30 -5.61
CA ALA A 455 23.65 -3.87 -5.46
C ALA A 455 22.82 -3.26 -4.32
N ILE A 456 21.51 -3.55 -4.25
CA ILE A 456 20.59 -3.01 -3.21
C ILE A 456 21.01 -3.48 -1.80
N GLU A 457 21.39 -4.74 -1.63
CA GLU A 457 21.77 -5.31 -0.34
C GLU A 457 23.22 -5.00 0.07
N SER A 458 24.05 -4.44 -0.82
CA SER A 458 25.43 -4.02 -0.52
C SER A 458 25.55 -2.68 0.21
N THR A 459 24.45 -1.95 0.37
CA THR A 459 24.44 -0.56 0.87
C THR A 459 23.09 -0.18 1.49
N ASN A 460 23.05 0.91 2.28
CA ASN A 460 21.80 1.52 2.73
C ASN A 460 21.38 2.77 1.95
N PHE A 461 22.11 3.15 0.89
CA PHE A 461 21.73 4.23 -0.02
C PHE A 461 20.44 3.92 -0.79
N ILE A 462 20.25 2.64 -1.17
CA ILE A 462 19.06 2.17 -1.87
C ILE A 462 18.19 1.42 -0.86
N CYS A 463 16.98 1.94 -0.59
CA CYS A 463 16.07 1.33 0.37
C CYS A 463 15.27 0.14 -0.22
N GLY A 464 15.29 -0.06 -1.52
CA GLY A 464 14.60 -1.16 -2.21
C GLY A 464 13.99 -0.74 -3.52
N GLY A 465 12.99 -1.51 -3.98
CA GLY A 465 12.27 -1.22 -5.21
C GLY A 465 11.04 -2.11 -5.39
N ALA A 466 10.21 -1.79 -6.40
CA ALA A 466 9.00 -2.50 -6.73
C ALA A 466 9.04 -3.02 -8.18
N ILE A 467 8.93 -4.33 -8.35
CA ILE A 467 8.90 -4.98 -9.67
C ILE A 467 7.63 -4.54 -10.42
N TRP A 468 7.71 -4.26 -11.68
CA TRP A 468 6.59 -4.06 -12.57
C TRP A 468 6.22 -5.37 -13.25
N GLU A 469 5.08 -5.98 -12.96
CA GLU A 469 4.19 -5.73 -11.85
C GLU A 469 3.64 -7.05 -11.25
N TRP A 470 2.65 -6.97 -10.36
CA TRP A 470 2.14 -8.12 -9.62
C TRP A 470 1.36 -9.10 -10.48
N VAL A 471 0.37 -8.62 -11.29
CA VAL A 471 -0.58 -9.50 -11.97
C VAL A 471 -0.95 -8.97 -13.35
N ASP A 472 -1.06 -9.86 -14.33
CA ASP A 472 -1.60 -9.53 -15.66
C ASP A 472 -3.00 -8.93 -15.58
N HIS A 473 -3.30 -7.90 -16.38
CA HIS A 473 -4.63 -7.27 -16.42
C HIS A 473 -5.59 -7.96 -17.39
N GLY A 474 -5.39 -9.22 -17.72
CA GLY A 474 -6.26 -9.95 -18.65
C GLY A 474 -7.68 -10.14 -18.12
N ILE A 475 -8.64 -10.16 -19.04
CA ILE A 475 -10.07 -10.31 -18.78
C ILE A 475 -10.57 -11.61 -19.37
N TYR A 476 -11.43 -12.34 -18.67
CA TYR A 476 -12.04 -13.57 -19.23
C TYR A 476 -12.92 -13.28 -20.43
N ASN A 477 -12.69 -14.05 -21.49
CA ASN A 477 -13.54 -14.12 -22.67
C ASN A 477 -13.77 -15.58 -23.07
N TYR A 478 -14.67 -15.83 -23.99
CA TYR A 478 -15.04 -17.15 -24.43
C TYR A 478 -14.92 -17.26 -25.95
N ASP A 479 -14.28 -18.31 -26.43
CA ASP A 479 -14.29 -18.66 -27.83
C ASP A 479 -15.71 -19.08 -28.24
N ASN A 480 -16.28 -18.38 -29.20
CA ASN A 480 -17.69 -18.59 -29.61
C ASN A 480 -17.94 -19.94 -30.28
N ALA A 481 -16.91 -20.58 -30.85
CA ALA A 481 -17.05 -21.85 -31.55
C ALA A 481 -16.95 -23.05 -30.62
N THR A 482 -16.06 -22.95 -29.61
CA THR A 482 -15.75 -24.06 -28.69
C THR A 482 -16.36 -23.91 -27.31
N GLY A 483 -16.78 -22.69 -26.92
CA GLY A 483 -17.18 -22.32 -25.55
C GLY A 483 -16.00 -22.31 -24.56
N THR A 484 -14.77 -22.41 -25.03
CA THR A 484 -13.58 -22.43 -24.19
C THR A 484 -13.32 -21.03 -23.62
N ARG A 485 -13.18 -20.94 -22.29
CA ARG A 485 -12.78 -19.72 -21.61
C ARG A 485 -11.28 -19.47 -21.79
N TYR A 486 -10.92 -18.24 -22.11
CA TYR A 486 -9.52 -17.80 -22.20
C TYR A 486 -9.35 -16.41 -21.57
N ILE A 487 -8.10 -15.99 -21.34
CA ILE A 487 -7.76 -14.65 -20.86
C ILE A 487 -7.49 -13.78 -22.08
N ALA A 488 -8.28 -12.74 -22.24
CA ALA A 488 -8.23 -11.79 -23.33
C ALA A 488 -7.50 -10.49 -22.90
N TYR A 489 -6.92 -9.80 -23.87
CA TYR A 489 -6.20 -8.54 -23.69
C TYR A 489 -6.51 -7.57 -24.84
N GLY A 490 -5.74 -6.49 -24.98
CA GLY A 490 -6.03 -5.42 -25.93
C GLY A 490 -6.25 -5.89 -27.35
N GLY A 491 -7.40 -5.54 -27.94
CA GLY A 491 -7.85 -5.92 -29.29
C GLY A 491 -8.75 -7.14 -29.34
N ASP A 492 -8.70 -8.04 -28.35
CA ASP A 492 -9.50 -9.29 -28.35
C ASP A 492 -11.01 -9.05 -28.23
N PHE A 493 -11.41 -7.89 -27.74
CA PHE A 493 -12.81 -7.44 -27.63
C PHE A 493 -13.25 -6.59 -28.83
N GLY A 494 -12.41 -6.47 -29.89
CA GLY A 494 -12.63 -5.56 -31.00
C GLY A 494 -12.44 -4.08 -30.62
N ASP A 495 -11.79 -3.83 -29.51
CA ASP A 495 -11.46 -2.49 -28.98
C ASP A 495 -10.33 -1.86 -29.81
N TYR A 496 -10.48 -0.55 -30.05
CA TYR A 496 -9.48 0.28 -30.74
C TYR A 496 -9.60 1.75 -30.25
N PRO A 497 -8.48 2.43 -29.97
CA PRO A 497 -7.10 1.92 -29.96
C PRO A 497 -6.82 0.96 -28.82
N ASN A 498 -5.77 0.14 -28.94
CA ASN A 498 -5.27 -0.74 -27.88
C ASN A 498 -3.75 -0.95 -28.04
N ASP A 499 -3.09 -1.42 -27.00
CA ASP A 499 -1.65 -1.71 -26.97
C ASP A 499 -1.35 -3.23 -26.91
N GLY A 500 -2.31 -4.07 -27.32
CA GLY A 500 -2.15 -5.53 -27.40
C GLY A 500 -1.83 -6.15 -26.04
N THR A 501 -0.67 -6.83 -25.96
CA THR A 501 -0.20 -7.52 -24.74
C THR A 501 0.44 -6.60 -23.69
N PHE A 502 0.44 -5.30 -23.85
CA PHE A 502 1.14 -4.38 -22.95
C PHE A 502 0.61 -4.40 -21.51
N CYS A 503 -0.60 -4.87 -21.29
CA CYS A 503 -1.21 -5.08 -19.98
C CYS A 503 -0.96 -6.49 -19.39
N MET A 504 -0.10 -7.32 -20.04
CA MET A 504 0.21 -8.70 -19.63
C MET A 504 1.63 -8.80 -19.06
N ASP A 505 1.95 -7.96 -18.12
CA ASP A 505 3.27 -7.70 -17.53
C ASP A 505 3.38 -8.10 -16.06
N GLY A 506 2.42 -8.86 -15.55
CA GLY A 506 2.43 -9.42 -14.21
C GLY A 506 3.41 -10.58 -14.02
N VAL A 507 3.89 -10.76 -12.78
CA VAL A 507 4.60 -11.98 -12.34
C VAL A 507 3.64 -13.13 -12.05
N MET A 508 2.35 -12.83 -12.02
CA MET A 508 1.23 -13.76 -11.93
C MET A 508 0.37 -13.64 -13.19
N PHE A 509 -0.24 -14.74 -13.63
CA PHE A 509 -1.33 -14.65 -14.59
C PHE A 509 -2.54 -13.94 -13.96
N ALA A 510 -3.47 -13.44 -14.80
CA ALA A 510 -4.64 -12.71 -14.34
C ALA A 510 -5.52 -13.46 -13.32
N ASP A 511 -5.52 -14.79 -13.34
CA ASP A 511 -6.24 -15.66 -12.40
C ASP A 511 -5.46 -15.95 -11.10
N LEU A 512 -4.33 -15.28 -10.89
CA LEU A 512 -3.40 -15.48 -9.80
C LEU A 512 -2.71 -16.86 -9.80
N THR A 513 -2.53 -17.46 -10.98
CA THR A 513 -1.61 -18.59 -11.16
C THR A 513 -0.17 -18.04 -11.27
N PRO A 514 0.79 -18.58 -10.49
CA PRO A 514 2.18 -18.12 -10.56
C PRO A 514 2.84 -18.37 -11.92
N LYS A 515 3.50 -17.34 -12.46
CA LYS A 515 4.43 -17.47 -13.58
C LYS A 515 5.82 -17.87 -13.07
N PRO A 516 6.77 -18.29 -13.93
CA PRO A 516 8.16 -18.57 -13.53
C PRO A 516 8.82 -17.42 -12.75
N GLN A 517 8.52 -16.17 -13.12
CA GLN A 517 9.02 -14.95 -12.50
C GLN A 517 8.67 -14.86 -10.99
N TYR A 518 7.53 -15.37 -10.57
CA TYR A 518 7.12 -15.44 -9.17
C TYR A 518 8.13 -16.23 -8.32
N TYR A 519 8.63 -17.35 -8.84
CA TYR A 519 9.59 -18.20 -8.13
C TYR A 519 10.97 -17.57 -8.09
N GLU A 520 11.35 -16.83 -9.13
CA GLU A 520 12.59 -16.04 -9.15
C GLU A 520 12.55 -14.96 -8.05
N ILE A 521 11.45 -14.19 -7.98
CA ILE A 521 11.23 -13.20 -6.92
C ILE A 521 11.33 -13.86 -5.54
N LYS A 522 10.62 -14.97 -5.33
CA LYS A 522 10.64 -15.70 -4.06
C LYS A 522 12.06 -16.06 -3.64
N LYS A 523 12.92 -16.46 -4.58
CA LYS A 523 14.33 -16.80 -4.31
C LYS A 523 15.13 -15.56 -3.97
N VAL A 524 15.04 -14.50 -4.76
CA VAL A 524 15.83 -13.28 -4.59
C VAL A 524 15.43 -12.53 -3.30
N TYR A 525 14.12 -12.49 -2.97
CA TYR A 525 13.57 -11.79 -1.81
C TYR A 525 13.65 -12.57 -0.49
N GLN A 526 14.20 -13.79 -0.48
CA GLN A 526 14.26 -14.62 0.73
C GLN A 526 14.91 -13.89 1.91
N TYR A 527 14.46 -14.23 3.13
CA TYR A 527 14.92 -13.60 4.38
C TYR A 527 16.15 -14.25 5.00
N VAL A 528 16.70 -15.28 4.37
CA VAL A 528 17.94 -15.93 4.76
C VAL A 528 18.81 -16.14 3.53
N SER A 529 20.11 -15.98 3.69
CA SER A 529 21.08 -16.37 2.67
C SER A 529 22.00 -17.45 3.18
N VAL A 530 22.51 -18.25 2.25
CA VAL A 530 23.44 -19.35 2.53
C VAL A 530 24.62 -19.24 1.59
N LYS A 531 25.81 -19.38 2.13
CA LYS A 531 27.02 -19.53 1.33
C LYS A 531 27.92 -20.62 1.91
N ALA A 532 28.80 -21.18 1.09
CA ALA A 532 29.82 -22.08 1.56
C ALA A 532 30.85 -21.34 2.44
N ALA A 533 31.16 -21.89 3.58
CA ALA A 533 32.22 -21.44 4.47
C ALA A 533 33.35 -22.48 4.43
N GLY A 534 34.24 -22.35 3.44
CA GLY A 534 35.29 -23.32 3.12
C GLY A 534 34.87 -24.31 2.03
N ASP A 535 35.71 -25.33 1.86
CA ASP A 535 35.50 -26.37 0.85
C ASP A 535 34.54 -27.44 1.41
N LEU A 536 33.32 -27.48 0.89
CA LEU A 536 32.29 -28.42 1.35
C LEU A 536 32.63 -29.89 1.09
N ALA A 537 33.53 -30.19 0.19
CA ALA A 537 34.02 -31.55 -0.05
C ALA A 537 34.99 -32.05 1.06
N LYS A 538 35.50 -31.14 1.90
CA LYS A 538 36.39 -31.48 3.02
C LYS A 538 35.60 -31.63 4.32
N ALA A 539 36.21 -32.34 5.29
CA ALA A 539 35.55 -32.65 6.56
C ALA A 539 35.22 -31.42 7.43
N ASP A 540 35.98 -30.33 7.28
CA ASP A 540 35.79 -29.05 7.98
C ASP A 540 34.86 -28.07 7.25
N GLY A 541 34.37 -28.43 6.03
CA GLY A 541 33.47 -27.62 5.23
C GLY A 541 32.12 -27.37 5.93
N LYS A 542 31.74 -26.11 6.03
CA LYS A 542 30.49 -25.64 6.66
C LYS A 542 29.73 -24.75 5.70
N ILE A 543 28.47 -24.54 6.01
CA ILE A 543 27.68 -23.46 5.43
C ILE A 543 27.54 -22.32 6.44
N GLU A 544 27.53 -21.10 5.94
CA GLU A 544 27.18 -19.92 6.71
C GLU A 544 25.73 -19.52 6.34
N VAL A 545 24.87 -19.42 7.36
CA VAL A 545 23.49 -18.97 7.23
C VAL A 545 23.39 -17.56 7.82
N PHE A 546 22.94 -16.60 7.03
CA PHE A 546 22.77 -15.21 7.44
C PHE A 546 21.28 -14.84 7.52
N ASN A 547 20.86 -14.28 8.66
CA ASN A 547 19.51 -13.77 8.87
C ASN A 547 19.40 -12.33 8.32
N LYS A 548 18.60 -12.14 7.27
CA LYS A 548 18.36 -10.84 6.62
C LYS A 548 17.26 -10.02 7.31
N ASN A 549 16.52 -10.56 8.29
CA ASN A 549 15.53 -9.81 9.07
C ASN A 549 16.18 -8.67 9.85
N TYR A 550 15.38 -7.67 10.22
CA TYR A 550 15.79 -6.50 10.98
C TYR A 550 15.28 -6.49 12.42
N PHE A 551 14.17 -7.20 12.72
CA PHE A 551 13.48 -7.13 14.01
C PHE A 551 13.38 -8.47 14.70
N GLY A 552 13.32 -9.58 13.96
CA GLY A 552 13.11 -10.91 14.49
C GLY A 552 14.16 -11.94 14.08
N PRO A 553 14.26 -13.05 14.82
CA PRO A 553 15.09 -14.17 14.44
C PRO A 553 14.61 -14.82 13.13
N ALA A 554 15.49 -15.58 12.47
CA ALA A 554 15.11 -16.39 11.32
C ALA A 554 14.42 -17.68 11.79
N ASN A 555 13.09 -17.68 11.84
CA ASN A 555 12.31 -18.82 12.37
C ASN A 555 12.02 -19.86 11.29
N TYR A 556 13.02 -20.64 10.88
CA TYR A 556 12.90 -21.72 9.90
C TYR A 556 13.60 -22.98 10.38
N ASP A 557 13.03 -24.15 10.00
CA ASP A 557 13.76 -25.41 10.02
C ASP A 557 14.56 -25.57 8.74
N MET A 558 15.76 -26.14 8.86
CA MET A 558 16.70 -26.28 7.76
C MET A 558 16.86 -27.75 7.38
N ARG A 559 16.73 -28.03 6.08
CA ARG A 559 17.03 -29.35 5.49
C ARG A 559 18.08 -29.22 4.41
N TRP A 560 18.93 -30.24 4.31
CA TRP A 560 19.88 -30.32 3.23
C TRP A 560 19.65 -31.57 2.38
N THR A 561 19.98 -31.48 1.10
CA THR A 561 19.99 -32.60 0.16
C THR A 561 21.26 -32.53 -0.69
N LEU A 562 22.05 -33.60 -0.70
CA LEU A 562 23.18 -33.76 -1.60
C LEU A 562 22.67 -34.45 -2.88
N LEU A 563 22.87 -33.79 -4.02
CA LEU A 563 22.56 -34.34 -5.33
C LEU A 563 23.86 -34.80 -6.01
N GLU A 564 23.86 -35.98 -6.64
CA GLU A 564 24.89 -36.49 -7.53
C GLU A 564 24.32 -36.59 -8.94
N ASP A 565 24.89 -35.88 -9.90
CA ASP A 565 24.37 -35.78 -11.28
C ASP A 565 22.87 -35.47 -11.32
N GLY A 566 22.38 -34.56 -10.43
CA GLY A 566 21.00 -34.14 -10.34
C GLY A 566 20.05 -35.09 -9.57
N LYS A 567 20.54 -36.26 -9.09
CA LYS A 567 19.75 -37.22 -8.29
C LYS A 567 20.11 -37.16 -6.83
N GLU A 568 19.12 -37.30 -5.96
CA GLU A 568 19.34 -37.34 -4.51
C GLU A 568 20.24 -38.52 -4.13
N LYS A 569 21.34 -38.23 -3.44
CA LYS A 569 22.28 -39.19 -2.91
C LYS A 569 22.14 -39.32 -1.39
N ALA A 570 21.98 -38.23 -0.71
CA ALA A 570 21.78 -38.18 0.73
C ALA A 570 20.99 -36.93 1.12
N SER A 571 20.32 -36.98 2.25
CA SER A 571 19.58 -35.83 2.83
C SER A 571 19.56 -35.89 4.35
N GLY A 572 19.31 -34.75 4.99
CA GLY A 572 19.24 -34.66 6.43
C GLY A 572 18.73 -33.31 6.93
N SER A 573 18.71 -33.18 8.25
CA SER A 573 18.29 -31.93 8.94
C SER A 573 19.53 -31.21 9.47
N LEU A 574 19.48 -29.86 9.43
CA LEU A 574 20.43 -28.97 10.12
C LEU A 574 19.83 -28.40 11.42
N GLY A 575 18.60 -28.79 11.77
CA GLY A 575 17.87 -28.20 12.88
C GLY A 575 17.23 -26.86 12.50
N SER A 576 16.97 -26.02 13.50
CA SER A 576 16.34 -24.70 13.31
C SER A 576 17.41 -23.59 13.27
N CYS A 577 17.13 -22.53 12.51
CA CYS A 577 17.94 -21.30 12.51
C CYS A 577 17.35 -20.18 13.40
N LYS A 578 16.36 -20.49 14.27
CA LYS A 578 15.67 -19.54 15.15
C LYS A 578 16.57 -18.75 16.12
N ASP A 579 17.77 -19.26 16.39
CA ASP A 579 18.74 -18.63 17.30
C ASP A 579 19.66 -17.63 16.58
N ILE A 580 19.53 -17.48 15.26
CA ILE A 580 20.29 -16.49 14.50
C ILE A 580 19.60 -15.12 14.68
N GLU A 581 20.22 -14.24 15.44
CA GLU A 581 19.80 -12.86 15.66
C GLU A 581 19.66 -12.09 14.33
N PRO A 582 18.82 -11.03 14.28
CA PRO A 582 18.71 -10.17 13.11
C PRO A 582 20.07 -9.62 12.64
N ARG A 583 20.34 -9.69 11.35
CA ARG A 583 21.60 -9.24 10.70
C ARG A 583 22.84 -9.96 11.21
N LYS A 584 22.71 -11.21 11.66
CA LYS A 584 23.81 -12.06 12.12
C LYS A 584 23.88 -13.36 11.31
N SER A 585 25.04 -14.01 11.38
CA SER A 585 25.30 -15.31 10.77
C SER A 585 25.56 -16.39 11.82
N ALA A 586 25.32 -17.63 11.42
CA ALA A 586 25.80 -18.83 12.13
C ALA A 586 26.36 -19.87 11.16
N LEU A 587 27.31 -20.67 11.64
CA LEU A 587 27.95 -21.74 10.86
C LEU A 587 27.33 -23.09 11.21
N TYR A 588 27.00 -23.87 10.19
CA TYR A 588 26.45 -25.23 10.32
C TYR A 588 27.31 -26.23 9.56
N ALA A 589 27.64 -27.33 10.23
CA ALA A 589 28.25 -28.48 9.58
C ALA A 589 27.17 -29.29 8.85
N VAL A 590 27.46 -29.69 7.61
CA VAL A 590 26.56 -30.57 6.86
C VAL A 590 27.12 -31.99 6.94
N ASP A 591 26.39 -32.88 7.58
CA ASP A 591 26.85 -34.25 7.85
C ASP A 591 26.45 -35.22 6.73
N PHE A 592 27.34 -35.42 5.77
CA PHE A 592 27.26 -36.48 4.74
C PHE A 592 28.58 -37.18 4.55
N ASP A 593 28.54 -38.40 4.03
CA ASP A 593 29.76 -39.23 3.76
C ASP A 593 30.56 -38.66 2.59
N ARG A 594 31.60 -37.92 2.90
CA ARG A 594 32.49 -37.29 1.92
C ARG A 594 33.41 -38.32 1.22
N SER A 595 33.63 -39.48 1.82
CA SER A 595 34.44 -40.55 1.21
C SER A 595 33.73 -41.19 0.00
N SER A 596 32.40 -40.99 -0.08
CA SER A 596 31.59 -41.48 -1.19
C SER A 596 31.59 -40.54 -2.41
N LEU A 597 32.23 -39.36 -2.32
CA LEU A 597 32.34 -38.42 -3.45
C LEU A 597 33.33 -38.95 -4.48
N ARG A 598 32.97 -38.86 -5.75
CA ARG A 598 33.78 -39.31 -6.90
C ARG A 598 34.16 -38.10 -7.76
N PRO A 599 35.43 -38.05 -8.25
CA PRO A 599 35.94 -36.92 -9.02
C PRO A 599 35.32 -36.80 -10.43
N ASP A 600 34.66 -37.84 -10.92
CA ASP A 600 34.01 -37.94 -12.22
C ASP A 600 32.51 -37.54 -12.17
N LYS A 601 32.03 -37.05 -10.99
CA LYS A 601 30.63 -36.71 -10.77
C LYS A 601 30.45 -35.25 -10.38
N GLU A 602 29.28 -34.69 -10.74
CA GLU A 602 28.87 -33.36 -10.33
C GLU A 602 28.00 -33.43 -9.07
N TYR A 603 28.29 -32.55 -8.12
CA TYR A 603 27.59 -32.51 -6.84
C TYR A 603 27.00 -31.15 -6.57
N PHE A 604 25.75 -31.15 -6.13
CA PHE A 604 25.06 -29.95 -5.63
C PHE A 604 24.55 -30.18 -4.21
N LEU A 605 24.85 -29.24 -3.32
CA LEU A 605 24.24 -29.21 -1.98
C LEU A 605 23.08 -28.22 -1.96
N LYS A 606 21.86 -28.76 -1.89
CA LYS A 606 20.63 -27.99 -1.78
C LYS A 606 20.29 -27.75 -0.31
N ILE A 607 20.08 -26.49 0.09
CA ILE A 607 19.60 -26.11 1.43
C ILE A 607 18.20 -25.55 1.28
N GLN A 608 17.27 -26.05 2.10
CA GLN A 608 15.88 -25.61 2.14
C GLN A 608 15.56 -25.05 3.53
N PHE A 609 14.86 -23.91 3.55
CA PHE A 609 14.29 -23.27 4.73
C PHE A 609 12.80 -23.50 4.71
N ILE A 610 12.27 -24.09 5.77
CA ILE A 610 10.88 -24.51 5.89
C ILE A 610 10.29 -23.83 7.10
N LEU A 611 9.10 -23.24 6.96
CA LEU A 611 8.37 -22.73 8.12
C LEU A 611 8.09 -23.89 9.07
N PRO A 612 8.32 -23.73 10.38
CA PRO A 612 7.91 -24.74 11.36
C PRO A 612 6.43 -25.05 11.19
N GLU A 613 6.07 -26.32 11.29
CA GLU A 613 4.67 -26.71 11.44
C GLU A 613 4.21 -26.26 12.83
N ASP A 614 3.03 -25.61 12.93
CA ASP A 614 2.40 -25.19 14.18
C ASP A 614 1.91 -26.43 14.97
#